data_0dcf1bc11a31ee6f45eb5e585ece8cd6
#
_entry.id   0dcf1bc11a31ee6f45eb5e585ece8cd6
#
_cell.length_a   1.000
_cell.length_b   1.000
_cell.length_c   1.000
_cell.angle_alpha   90.00
_cell.angle_beta   90.00
_cell.angle_gamma   90.00
#
_symmetry.space_group_name_H-M   'P 1'
#
loop_
_entity.id
_entity.type
_entity.pdbx_description
1 polymer ?
#
loop_
_entity_poly.entity_id
_entity_poly.type
_entity_poly.pdbx_seq_one_letter_code
_entity_poly.pdbx_strand_id
1 'polypeptide(L)'
;MKILSGELEPNKGEVVVDKNERMSILMQNQNAYDDYTVLETVMWGHKKLMEIKAEREALYSKEDFSDEDGVRAAELEGEFAEMGGYEAESDAETLLNQLKIDSDLFYSLMADVDPKIKVKVLLAQSLFGKPDILILDEPTNNLDVLSVRWLEDYIMAMEDSIIIIVSHNRHFLNRVCTHICDVDFKKIRIFVGNYDFWYESSQLLLKQSKEQNKKIEARAKELQEFIARFAANASKSRQATSRKKELEKLPGIGPYTAGA
;
A
#
# COMPACT_ATOMS: atom_id res chain seq x y z
N MET A 1 3.22 1.25 5.56
CA MET A 1 3.77 0.24 4.62
C MET A 1 4.70 -0.72 5.33
N LYS A 2 5.78 -0.31 5.97
CA LYS A 2 6.80 -1.21 6.60
C LYS A 2 6.26 -2.25 7.58
N ILE A 3 5.15 -1.96 8.29
CA ILE A 3 4.49 -2.95 9.16
C ILE A 3 3.76 -3.99 8.33
N LEU A 4 3.09 -3.58 7.24
CA LEU A 4 2.39 -4.50 6.36
C LEU A 4 3.36 -5.39 5.56
N SER A 5 4.53 -4.85 5.21
CA SER A 5 5.60 -5.59 4.52
C SER A 5 6.38 -6.55 5.43
N GLY A 6 6.18 -6.48 6.74
CA GLY A 6 6.96 -7.26 7.72
C GLY A 6 8.37 -6.70 7.99
N GLU A 7 8.74 -5.56 7.40
CA GLU A 7 10.04 -4.91 7.68
C GLU A 7 10.10 -4.30 9.08
N LEU A 8 8.95 -4.03 9.69
CA LEU A 8 8.82 -3.44 11.01
C LEU A 8 7.76 -4.18 11.81
N GLU A 9 8.10 -4.65 13.00
CA GLU A 9 7.14 -5.26 13.91
C GLU A 9 6.16 -4.22 14.49
N PRO A 10 4.86 -4.53 14.57
CA PRO A 10 3.89 -3.63 15.19
C PRO A 10 4.08 -3.60 16.72
N ASN A 11 3.94 -2.43 17.33
CA ASN A 11 3.98 -2.29 18.79
C ASN A 11 2.81 -2.99 19.50
N LYS A 12 1.67 -3.14 18.80
CA LYS A 12 0.46 -3.84 19.24
C LYS A 12 -0.27 -4.40 18.04
N GLY A 13 -0.89 -5.58 18.22
CA GLY A 13 -1.58 -6.29 17.15
C GLY A 13 -0.62 -7.11 16.29
N GLU A 14 -1.14 -7.69 15.23
CA GLU A 14 -0.42 -8.54 14.28
C GLU A 14 -0.93 -8.32 12.88
N VAL A 15 -0.11 -8.59 11.89
CA VAL A 15 -0.49 -8.67 10.48
C VAL A 15 -0.69 -10.14 10.14
N VAL A 16 -1.90 -10.50 9.77
CA VAL A 16 -2.25 -11.88 9.40
C VAL A 16 -2.54 -11.93 7.91
N VAL A 17 -1.80 -12.76 7.19
CA VAL A 17 -2.02 -13.09 5.78
C VAL A 17 -2.28 -14.57 5.69
N ASP A 18 -3.24 -15.00 4.88
CA ASP A 18 -3.51 -16.42 4.67
C ASP A 18 -2.26 -17.09 4.06
N LYS A 19 -2.01 -18.35 4.45
CA LYS A 19 -0.84 -19.11 3.98
C LYS A 19 -0.84 -19.38 2.48
N ASN A 20 -2.02 -19.32 1.86
CA ASN A 20 -2.19 -19.55 0.44
C ASN A 20 -2.12 -18.26 -0.38
N GLU A 21 -2.18 -17.09 0.28
CA GLU A 21 -2.11 -15.79 -0.37
C GLU A 21 -0.65 -15.33 -0.52
N ARG A 22 -0.32 -14.90 -1.72
CA ARG A 22 1.01 -14.37 -2.05
C ARG A 22 0.99 -12.85 -2.00
N MET A 23 1.80 -12.31 -1.10
CA MET A 23 2.02 -10.86 -0.99
C MET A 23 3.25 -10.45 -1.81
N SER A 24 3.11 -9.43 -2.62
CA SER A 24 4.20 -8.77 -3.34
C SER A 24 4.28 -7.29 -2.99
N ILE A 25 5.51 -6.78 -2.92
CA ILE A 25 5.80 -5.42 -2.47
C ILE A 25 6.78 -4.78 -3.44
N LEU A 26 6.47 -3.55 -3.88
CA LEU A 26 7.42 -2.78 -4.66
C LEU A 26 8.62 -2.38 -3.79
N MET A 27 9.77 -2.99 -4.06
CA MET A 27 11.01 -2.77 -3.31
C MET A 27 11.59 -1.39 -3.63
N GLN A 28 12.00 -0.66 -2.59
CA GLN A 28 12.66 0.65 -2.73
C GLN A 28 14.18 0.52 -2.90
N ASN A 29 14.78 -0.59 -2.47
CA ASN A 29 16.22 -0.82 -2.62
C ASN A 29 16.52 -1.28 -4.05
N GLN A 30 17.05 -0.37 -4.85
CA GLN A 30 17.37 -0.61 -6.27
C GLN A 30 18.54 -1.58 -6.48
N ASN A 31 19.37 -1.81 -5.47
CA ASN A 31 20.59 -2.62 -5.58
C ASN A 31 20.44 -4.02 -4.95
N ALA A 32 19.23 -4.38 -4.53
CA ALA A 32 18.98 -5.67 -3.89
C ALA A 32 19.21 -6.87 -4.82
N TYR A 33 19.21 -6.63 -6.13
CA TYR A 33 19.31 -7.66 -7.17
C TYR A 33 20.46 -7.41 -8.14
N ASP A 34 21.49 -6.67 -7.75
CA ASP A 34 22.61 -6.30 -8.63
C ASP A 34 23.35 -7.52 -9.22
N ASP A 35 23.32 -8.66 -8.55
CA ASP A 35 23.94 -9.92 -8.98
C ASP A 35 23.07 -10.75 -9.95
N TYR A 36 21.83 -10.35 -10.20
CA TYR A 36 20.89 -11.04 -11.08
C TYR A 36 20.73 -10.30 -12.40
N THR A 37 20.32 -11.03 -13.44
CA THR A 37 19.90 -10.40 -14.70
C THR A 37 18.56 -9.67 -14.52
N VAL A 38 18.23 -8.77 -15.45
CA VAL A 38 16.94 -8.06 -15.49
C VAL A 38 15.78 -9.05 -15.49
N LEU A 39 15.87 -10.09 -16.34
CA LEU A 39 14.82 -11.11 -16.47
C LEU A 39 14.65 -11.92 -15.18
N GLU A 40 15.76 -12.43 -14.63
CA GLU A 40 15.75 -13.15 -13.36
C GLU A 40 15.18 -12.30 -12.22
N THR A 41 15.54 -11.01 -12.19
CA THR A 41 15.02 -10.08 -11.17
C THR A 41 13.51 -10.00 -11.21
N VAL A 42 12.90 -9.94 -12.40
CA VAL A 42 11.42 -9.96 -12.50
C VAL A 42 10.85 -11.27 -11.98
N MET A 43 11.44 -12.41 -12.36
CA MET A 43 10.99 -13.74 -11.94
C MET A 43 11.10 -13.94 -10.41
N TRP A 44 12.06 -13.30 -9.73
CA TRP A 44 12.17 -13.28 -8.27
C TRP A 44 10.97 -12.61 -7.57
N GLY A 45 10.09 -11.97 -8.28
CA GLY A 45 8.76 -11.56 -7.79
C GLY A 45 7.91 -12.73 -7.32
N HIS A 46 8.19 -13.95 -7.81
CA HIS A 46 7.59 -15.19 -7.33
C HIS A 46 8.65 -16.10 -6.69
N LYS A 47 9.01 -15.78 -5.44
CA LYS A 47 10.10 -16.43 -4.71
C LYS A 47 10.01 -17.95 -4.70
N LYS A 48 8.83 -18.52 -4.37
CA LYS A 48 8.63 -19.97 -4.33
C LYS A 48 8.90 -20.63 -5.69
N LEU A 49 8.49 -19.99 -6.79
CA LEU A 49 8.77 -20.48 -8.14
C LEU A 49 10.27 -20.55 -8.41
N MET A 50 11.03 -19.48 -8.02
CA MET A 50 12.48 -19.45 -8.21
C MET A 50 13.21 -20.47 -7.33
N GLU A 51 12.74 -20.68 -6.10
CA GLU A 51 13.28 -21.73 -5.20
C GLU A 51 13.08 -23.11 -5.81
N ILE A 52 11.88 -23.42 -6.33
CA ILE A 52 11.59 -24.69 -7.01
C ILE A 52 12.43 -24.85 -8.28
N LYS A 53 12.56 -23.78 -9.08
CA LYS A 53 13.44 -23.79 -10.27
C LYS A 53 14.86 -24.14 -9.89
N ALA A 54 15.42 -23.51 -8.87
CA ALA A 54 16.78 -23.73 -8.41
C ALA A 54 16.99 -25.16 -7.84
N GLU A 55 16.02 -25.65 -7.03
CA GLU A 55 16.07 -27.02 -6.49
C GLU A 55 16.03 -28.06 -7.61
N ARG A 56 15.16 -27.85 -8.61
CA ARG A 56 15.03 -28.72 -9.77
C ARG A 56 16.34 -28.76 -10.58
N GLU A 57 16.94 -27.61 -10.88
CA GLU A 57 18.18 -27.51 -11.61
C GLU A 57 19.35 -28.18 -10.84
N ALA A 58 19.43 -27.96 -9.53
CA ALA A 58 20.42 -28.60 -8.67
C ALA A 58 20.27 -30.11 -8.66
N LEU A 59 19.02 -30.60 -8.64
CA LEU A 59 18.72 -32.04 -8.61
C LEU A 59 19.16 -32.72 -9.93
N TYR A 60 18.83 -32.10 -11.08
CA TYR A 60 19.23 -32.62 -12.39
C TYR A 60 20.74 -32.51 -12.67
N SER A 61 21.44 -31.66 -11.93
CA SER A 61 22.90 -31.48 -12.06
C SER A 61 23.71 -32.49 -11.22
N LYS A 62 23.05 -33.37 -10.43
CA LYS A 62 23.72 -34.36 -9.61
C LYS A 62 24.35 -35.45 -10.50
N GLU A 63 25.62 -35.81 -10.22
CA GLU A 63 26.29 -36.92 -10.87
C GLU A 63 25.72 -38.30 -10.43
N ASP A 64 25.37 -38.41 -9.13
CA ASP A 64 24.75 -39.60 -8.53
C ASP A 64 23.26 -39.37 -8.32
N PHE A 65 22.45 -39.54 -9.39
CA PHE A 65 21.00 -39.39 -9.35
C PHE A 65 20.34 -40.68 -8.83
N SER A 66 19.73 -40.63 -7.64
CA SER A 66 19.07 -41.75 -7.00
C SER A 66 17.59 -41.88 -7.38
N ASP A 67 17.00 -43.06 -7.03
CA ASP A 67 15.54 -43.24 -7.20
C ASP A 67 14.72 -42.25 -6.35
N GLU A 68 15.22 -41.85 -5.18
CA GLU A 68 14.60 -40.84 -4.32
C GLU A 68 14.65 -39.44 -4.99
N ASP A 69 15.77 -39.11 -5.63
CA ASP A 69 15.91 -37.89 -6.43
C ASP A 69 14.92 -37.89 -7.61
N GLY A 70 14.64 -39.05 -8.20
CA GLY A 70 13.65 -39.21 -9.26
C GLY A 70 12.22 -38.86 -8.80
N VAL A 71 11.84 -39.35 -7.62
CA VAL A 71 10.53 -39.03 -7.01
C VAL A 71 10.43 -37.52 -6.71
N ARG A 72 11.47 -36.96 -6.08
CA ARG A 72 11.50 -35.51 -5.76
C ARG A 72 11.48 -34.66 -7.02
N ALA A 73 12.20 -35.06 -8.08
CA ALA A 73 12.16 -34.34 -9.37
C ALA A 73 10.76 -34.34 -9.97
N ALA A 74 10.02 -35.44 -9.91
CA ALA A 74 8.65 -35.51 -10.42
C ALA A 74 7.68 -34.63 -9.62
N GLU A 75 7.85 -34.53 -8.31
CA GLU A 75 7.08 -33.59 -7.46
C GLU A 75 7.37 -32.14 -7.85
N LEU A 76 8.65 -31.78 -7.97
CA LEU A 76 9.07 -30.42 -8.34
C LEU A 76 8.59 -30.04 -9.75
N GLU A 77 8.56 -30.97 -10.70
CA GLU A 77 7.99 -30.73 -12.04
C GLU A 77 6.50 -30.40 -11.96
N GLY A 78 5.76 -31.13 -11.11
CA GLY A 78 4.33 -30.86 -10.88
C GLY A 78 4.12 -29.47 -10.27
N GLU A 79 4.84 -29.16 -9.17
CA GLU A 79 4.76 -27.84 -8.50
C GLU A 79 5.17 -26.69 -9.44
N PHE A 80 6.22 -26.89 -10.23
CA PHE A 80 6.71 -25.92 -11.20
C PHE A 80 5.67 -25.63 -12.29
N ALA A 81 5.05 -26.68 -12.84
CA ALA A 81 4.01 -26.55 -13.84
C ALA A 81 2.77 -25.85 -13.27
N GLU A 82 2.31 -26.22 -12.06
CA GLU A 82 1.15 -25.58 -11.40
C GLU A 82 1.35 -24.07 -11.18
N MET A 83 2.59 -23.63 -10.97
CA MET A 83 2.93 -22.20 -10.79
C MET A 83 3.18 -21.46 -12.11
N GLY A 84 2.94 -22.08 -13.27
CA GLY A 84 3.21 -21.49 -14.57
C GLY A 84 4.70 -21.33 -14.87
N GLY A 85 5.53 -22.21 -14.31
CA GLY A 85 6.99 -22.10 -14.39
C GLY A 85 7.53 -22.15 -15.84
N TYR A 86 6.87 -22.86 -16.73
CA TYR A 86 7.25 -22.96 -18.15
C TYR A 86 7.01 -21.67 -18.93
N GLU A 87 6.01 -20.88 -18.54
CA GLU A 87 5.65 -19.60 -19.13
C GLU A 87 6.33 -18.40 -18.43
N ALA A 88 6.98 -18.65 -17.30
CA ALA A 88 7.50 -17.62 -16.40
C ALA A 88 8.46 -16.63 -17.09
N GLU A 89 9.35 -17.11 -17.98
CA GLU A 89 10.28 -16.25 -18.72
C GLU A 89 9.52 -15.39 -19.72
N SER A 90 8.58 -15.98 -20.47
CA SER A 90 7.75 -15.24 -21.44
C SER A 90 6.86 -14.20 -20.77
N ASP A 91 6.30 -14.52 -19.59
CA ASP A 91 5.51 -13.59 -18.81
C ASP A 91 6.35 -12.42 -18.27
N ALA A 92 7.58 -12.70 -17.81
CA ALA A 92 8.53 -11.68 -17.38
C ALA A 92 8.95 -10.77 -18.55
N GLU A 93 9.28 -11.33 -19.71
CA GLU A 93 9.57 -10.57 -20.93
C GLU A 93 8.38 -9.69 -21.35
N THR A 94 7.17 -10.21 -21.24
CA THR A 94 5.95 -9.45 -21.54
C THR A 94 5.82 -8.22 -20.63
N LEU A 95 6.01 -8.37 -19.33
CA LEU A 95 5.98 -7.25 -18.38
C LEU A 95 7.07 -6.21 -18.68
N LEU A 96 8.29 -6.66 -18.98
CA LEU A 96 9.41 -5.78 -19.33
C LEU A 96 9.11 -4.98 -20.61
N ASN A 97 8.60 -5.63 -21.65
CA ASN A 97 8.20 -5.00 -22.90
C ASN A 97 7.09 -3.97 -22.69
N GLN A 98 6.09 -4.27 -21.85
CA GLN A 98 5.00 -3.35 -21.52
C GLN A 98 5.50 -2.09 -20.81
N LEU A 99 6.53 -2.21 -19.98
CA LEU A 99 7.21 -1.09 -19.32
C LEU A 99 8.25 -0.42 -20.22
N LYS A 100 8.34 -0.83 -21.50
CA LYS A 100 9.26 -0.28 -22.50
C LYS A 100 10.72 -0.38 -22.10
N ILE A 101 11.09 -1.53 -21.57
CA ILE A 101 12.49 -1.90 -21.35
C ILE A 101 12.97 -2.62 -22.59
N ASP A 102 14.14 -2.21 -23.09
CA ASP A 102 14.74 -2.78 -24.29
C ASP A 102 15.08 -4.26 -24.06
N SER A 103 14.75 -5.11 -25.03
CA SER A 103 15.02 -6.55 -24.96
C SER A 103 16.52 -6.88 -24.87
N ASP A 104 17.39 -6.01 -25.39
CA ASP A 104 18.84 -6.17 -25.29
C ASP A 104 19.34 -6.12 -23.83
N LEU A 105 18.54 -5.56 -22.92
CA LEU A 105 18.86 -5.48 -21.50
C LEU A 105 18.40 -6.70 -20.68
N PHE A 106 17.56 -7.58 -21.22
CA PHE A 106 16.93 -8.65 -20.43
C PHE A 106 17.95 -9.57 -19.76
N TYR A 107 19.05 -9.82 -20.43
CA TYR A 107 20.13 -10.69 -19.93
C TYR A 107 21.33 -9.90 -19.36
N SER A 108 21.22 -8.56 -19.26
CA SER A 108 22.21 -7.72 -18.59
C SER A 108 22.06 -7.83 -17.08
N LEU A 109 23.16 -7.72 -16.33
CA LEU A 109 23.11 -7.66 -14.87
C LEU A 109 22.43 -6.37 -14.40
N MET A 110 21.64 -6.46 -13.35
CA MET A 110 21.02 -5.27 -12.75
C MET A 110 22.06 -4.23 -12.32
N ALA A 111 23.27 -4.64 -11.90
CA ALA A 111 24.37 -3.73 -11.57
C ALA A 111 24.67 -2.74 -12.70
N ASP A 112 24.60 -3.20 -13.96
CA ASP A 112 25.00 -2.45 -15.16
C ASP A 112 23.85 -1.61 -15.76
N VAL A 113 22.64 -1.70 -15.20
CA VAL A 113 21.43 -1.05 -15.72
C VAL A 113 21.24 0.33 -15.10
N ASP A 114 20.78 1.29 -15.92
CA ASP A 114 20.46 2.65 -15.46
C ASP A 114 19.45 2.63 -14.28
N PRO A 115 19.65 3.43 -13.22
CA PRO A 115 18.77 3.47 -12.07
C PRO A 115 17.29 3.70 -12.40
N LYS A 116 16.97 4.46 -13.46
CA LYS A 116 15.58 4.68 -13.89
C LYS A 116 14.96 3.41 -14.47
N ILE A 117 15.76 2.58 -15.12
CA ILE A 117 15.32 1.28 -15.66
C ILE A 117 15.19 0.28 -14.50
N LYS A 118 16.14 0.28 -13.53
CA LYS A 118 16.03 -0.56 -12.31
C LYS A 118 14.66 -0.39 -11.62
N VAL A 119 14.16 0.84 -11.47
CA VAL A 119 12.84 1.08 -10.88
C VAL A 119 11.72 0.40 -11.66
N LYS A 120 11.76 0.44 -13.00
CA LYS A 120 10.77 -0.24 -13.84
C LYS A 120 10.87 -1.77 -13.73
N VAL A 121 12.09 -2.31 -13.63
CA VAL A 121 12.31 -3.74 -13.44
C VAL A 121 11.75 -4.20 -12.09
N LEU A 122 11.99 -3.44 -11.00
CA LEU A 122 11.44 -3.75 -9.69
C LEU A 122 9.90 -3.62 -9.65
N LEU A 123 9.33 -2.70 -10.44
CA LEU A 123 7.89 -2.65 -10.62
C LEU A 123 7.39 -3.91 -11.33
N ALA A 124 8.02 -4.32 -12.45
CA ALA A 124 7.69 -5.58 -13.12
C ALA A 124 7.79 -6.77 -12.16
N GLN A 125 8.84 -6.84 -11.36
CA GLN A 125 9.03 -7.85 -10.31
C GLN A 125 7.84 -7.89 -9.35
N SER A 126 7.36 -6.74 -8.86
CA SER A 126 6.23 -6.69 -7.92
C SER A 126 4.91 -7.16 -8.53
N LEU A 127 4.74 -7.01 -9.83
CA LEU A 127 3.54 -7.41 -10.58
C LEU A 127 3.59 -8.86 -11.07
N PHE A 128 4.80 -9.47 -11.10
CA PHE A 128 5.02 -10.78 -11.69
C PHE A 128 4.21 -11.89 -11.00
N GLY A 129 3.58 -12.71 -11.81
CA GLY A 129 2.79 -13.86 -11.37
C GLY A 129 1.45 -13.47 -10.69
N LYS A 130 0.97 -12.24 -10.85
CA LYS A 130 -0.32 -11.73 -10.33
C LYS A 130 -0.52 -12.06 -8.84
N PRO A 131 0.12 -11.32 -7.91
CA PRO A 131 0.01 -11.56 -6.49
C PRO A 131 -1.43 -11.34 -5.98
N ASP A 132 -1.83 -12.06 -4.92
CA ASP A 132 -3.12 -11.89 -4.26
C ASP A 132 -3.17 -10.56 -3.47
N ILE A 133 -2.02 -10.17 -2.91
CA ILE A 133 -1.84 -8.89 -2.20
C ILE A 133 -0.67 -8.14 -2.81
N LEU A 134 -0.92 -6.93 -3.30
CA LEU A 134 0.08 -6.07 -3.93
C LEU A 134 0.23 -4.76 -3.16
N ILE A 135 1.45 -4.44 -2.74
CA ILE A 135 1.76 -3.21 -2.01
C ILE A 135 2.67 -2.33 -2.87
N LEU A 136 2.18 -1.17 -3.28
CA LEU A 136 2.89 -0.23 -4.14
C LEU A 136 3.13 1.09 -3.41
N ASP A 137 4.39 1.47 -3.25
CA ASP A 137 4.79 2.77 -2.69
C ASP A 137 5.37 3.66 -3.80
N GLU A 138 4.65 4.73 -4.13
CA GLU A 138 4.97 5.68 -5.20
C GLU A 138 5.28 5.01 -6.57
N PRO A 139 4.41 4.10 -7.08
CA PRO A 139 4.72 3.28 -8.25
C PRO A 139 4.81 4.07 -9.56
N THR A 140 4.29 5.30 -9.58
CA THR A 140 4.34 6.18 -10.77
C THR A 140 5.62 7.00 -10.89
N ASN A 141 6.49 6.97 -9.86
CA ASN A 141 7.74 7.70 -9.90
C ASN A 141 8.67 7.13 -10.98
N ASN A 142 9.28 8.02 -11.75
CA ASN A 142 10.17 7.69 -12.87
C ASN A 142 9.52 6.92 -14.04
N LEU A 143 8.19 6.83 -14.09
CA LEU A 143 7.47 6.31 -15.24
C LEU A 143 7.10 7.43 -16.23
N ASP A 144 7.17 7.11 -17.51
CA ASP A 144 6.59 7.96 -18.56
C ASP A 144 5.05 7.80 -18.59
N VAL A 145 4.38 8.75 -19.23
CA VAL A 145 2.90 8.80 -19.27
C VAL A 145 2.26 7.52 -19.84
N LEU A 146 2.92 6.87 -20.79
CA LEU A 146 2.39 5.64 -21.40
C LEU A 146 2.55 4.45 -20.45
N SER A 147 3.68 4.36 -19.74
CA SER A 147 3.90 3.35 -18.70
C SER A 147 2.94 3.54 -17.51
N VAL A 148 2.62 4.79 -17.13
CA VAL A 148 1.61 5.05 -16.09
C VAL A 148 0.23 4.56 -16.54
N ARG A 149 -0.20 4.86 -17.78
CA ARG A 149 -1.48 4.40 -18.30
C ARG A 149 -1.57 2.87 -18.35
N TRP A 150 -0.50 2.24 -18.82
CA TRP A 150 -0.43 0.78 -18.82
C TRP A 150 -0.57 0.22 -17.40
N LEU A 151 0.12 0.81 -16.41
CA LEU A 151 0.02 0.40 -15.00
C LEU A 151 -1.39 0.57 -14.46
N GLU A 152 -2.07 1.67 -14.79
CA GLU A 152 -3.47 1.89 -14.42
C GLU A 152 -4.36 0.76 -14.96
N ASP A 153 -4.25 0.46 -16.26
CA ASP A 153 -5.05 -0.57 -16.91
C ASP A 153 -4.72 -1.98 -16.36
N TYR A 154 -3.43 -2.24 -16.05
CA TYR A 154 -2.99 -3.49 -15.45
C TYR A 154 -3.57 -3.69 -14.04
N ILE A 155 -3.51 -2.67 -13.19
CA ILE A 155 -4.07 -2.70 -11.84
C ILE A 155 -5.59 -2.89 -11.88
N MET A 156 -6.28 -2.20 -12.78
CA MET A 156 -7.73 -2.33 -12.94
C MET A 156 -8.17 -3.73 -13.43
N ALA A 157 -7.30 -4.46 -14.10
CA ALA A 157 -7.55 -5.84 -14.54
C ALA A 157 -7.28 -6.90 -13.45
N MET A 158 -6.71 -6.51 -12.31
CA MET A 158 -6.45 -7.40 -11.16
C MET A 158 -7.67 -7.43 -10.21
N GLU A 159 -8.78 -7.99 -10.66
CA GLU A 159 -10.07 -7.94 -9.93
C GLU A 159 -10.06 -8.75 -8.62
N ASP A 160 -9.28 -9.83 -8.56
CA ASP A 160 -9.24 -10.75 -7.41
C ASP A 160 -8.13 -10.39 -6.39
N SER A 161 -7.38 -9.32 -6.62
CA SER A 161 -6.24 -8.93 -5.78
C SER A 161 -6.57 -7.77 -4.84
N ILE A 162 -6.02 -7.80 -3.64
CA ILE A 162 -6.01 -6.66 -2.72
C ILE A 162 -4.81 -5.78 -3.05
N ILE A 163 -5.07 -4.55 -3.50
CA ILE A 163 -4.00 -3.63 -3.90
C ILE A 163 -3.95 -2.44 -2.96
N ILE A 164 -2.82 -2.23 -2.30
CA ILE A 164 -2.57 -1.11 -1.40
C ILE A 164 -1.57 -0.18 -2.06
N ILE A 165 -1.99 1.06 -2.32
CA ILE A 165 -1.18 2.05 -3.03
C ILE A 165 -0.96 3.27 -2.14
N VAL A 166 0.29 3.72 -2.06
CA VAL A 166 0.65 5.06 -1.57
C VAL A 166 1.14 5.86 -2.76
N SER A 167 0.53 7.00 -3.04
CA SER A 167 0.97 7.88 -4.12
C SER A 167 0.56 9.33 -3.89
N HIS A 168 1.36 10.25 -4.40
CA HIS A 168 1.02 11.68 -4.49
C HIS A 168 0.36 12.04 -5.84
N ASN A 169 0.30 11.12 -6.78
CA ASN A 169 -0.33 11.30 -8.08
C ASN A 169 -1.85 11.15 -7.98
N ARG A 170 -2.55 12.28 -7.84
CA ARG A 170 -4.03 12.32 -7.67
C ARG A 170 -4.77 11.69 -8.85
N HIS A 171 -4.28 11.92 -10.07
CA HIS A 171 -4.91 11.34 -11.27
C HIS A 171 -4.86 9.83 -11.25
N PHE A 172 -3.71 9.27 -10.92
CA PHE A 172 -3.52 7.84 -10.76
C PHE A 172 -4.44 7.26 -9.67
N LEU A 173 -4.42 7.84 -8.46
CA LEU A 173 -5.29 7.39 -7.35
C LEU A 173 -6.78 7.48 -7.74
N ASN A 174 -7.17 8.54 -8.42
CA ASN A 174 -8.56 8.74 -8.81
C ASN A 174 -9.06 7.70 -9.82
N ARG A 175 -8.15 7.19 -10.64
CA ARG A 175 -8.46 6.20 -11.66
C ARG A 175 -8.48 4.76 -11.10
N VAL A 176 -7.54 4.40 -10.22
CA VAL A 176 -7.36 2.99 -9.80
C VAL A 176 -7.96 2.67 -8.43
N CYS A 177 -8.15 3.67 -7.54
CA CYS A 177 -8.62 3.39 -6.19
C CYS A 177 -10.13 3.32 -6.10
N THR A 178 -10.64 2.28 -5.46
CA THR A 178 -12.03 2.10 -5.06
C THR A 178 -12.31 2.56 -3.64
N HIS A 179 -11.25 2.66 -2.83
CA HIS A 179 -11.28 3.07 -1.43
C HIS A 179 -10.09 4.00 -1.15
N ILE A 180 -10.29 4.98 -0.30
CA ILE A 180 -9.21 5.84 0.21
C ILE A 180 -9.04 5.59 1.70
N CYS A 181 -7.82 5.27 2.09
CA CYS A 181 -7.41 5.10 3.48
C CYS A 181 -6.75 6.39 3.97
N ASP A 182 -7.43 7.13 4.80
CA ASP A 182 -6.94 8.37 5.40
C ASP A 182 -6.30 8.08 6.75
N VAL A 183 -5.03 8.47 6.90
CA VAL A 183 -4.26 8.26 8.13
C VAL A 183 -3.97 9.60 8.77
N ASP A 184 -4.80 10.01 9.73
CA ASP A 184 -4.67 11.29 10.40
C ASP A 184 -4.95 11.18 11.90
N PHE A 185 -4.32 12.04 12.72
CA PHE A 185 -4.47 12.09 14.18
C PHE A 185 -4.43 10.71 14.89
N LYS A 186 -3.52 9.82 14.46
CA LYS A 186 -3.36 8.45 14.99
C LYS A 186 -4.60 7.56 14.77
N LYS A 187 -5.43 7.87 13.81
CA LYS A 187 -6.58 7.07 13.40
C LYS A 187 -6.48 6.75 11.91
N ILE A 188 -6.99 5.59 11.56
CA ILE A 188 -7.14 5.16 10.18
C ILE A 188 -8.62 5.16 9.86
N ARG A 189 -9.01 5.79 8.73
CA ARG A 189 -10.37 5.82 8.23
C ARG A 189 -10.39 5.39 6.79
N ILE A 190 -11.33 4.53 6.47
CA ILE A 190 -11.52 4.04 5.11
C ILE A 190 -12.78 4.69 4.54
N PHE A 191 -12.64 5.33 3.39
CA PHE A 191 -13.71 5.93 2.62
C PHE A 191 -13.93 5.11 1.36
N VAL A 192 -15.17 4.74 1.08
CA VAL A 192 -15.56 4.10 -0.18
C VAL A 192 -15.68 5.18 -1.25
N GLY A 193 -14.97 5.02 -2.35
CA GLY A 193 -14.91 5.96 -3.45
C GLY A 193 -13.48 6.28 -3.89
N ASN A 194 -13.37 7.10 -4.91
CA ASN A 194 -12.08 7.55 -5.45
C ASN A 194 -11.52 8.76 -4.67
N TYR A 195 -10.35 9.26 -5.11
CA TYR A 195 -9.68 10.38 -4.48
C TYR A 195 -10.52 11.68 -4.48
N ASP A 196 -11.19 11.99 -5.58
CA ASP A 196 -11.99 13.24 -5.68
C ASP A 196 -13.17 13.21 -4.71
N PHE A 197 -13.88 12.08 -4.61
CA PHE A 197 -14.96 11.90 -3.66
C PHE A 197 -14.49 12.05 -2.20
N TRP A 198 -13.35 11.43 -1.86
CA TRP A 198 -12.74 11.59 -0.53
C TRP A 198 -12.39 13.05 -0.26
N TYR A 199 -11.75 13.72 -1.24
CA TYR A 199 -11.31 15.11 -1.08
C TYR A 199 -12.50 16.06 -0.83
N GLU A 200 -13.54 15.99 -1.64
CA GLU A 200 -14.75 16.78 -1.46
C GLU A 200 -15.44 16.51 -0.12
N SER A 201 -15.60 15.23 0.24
CA SER A 201 -16.19 14.82 1.51
C SER A 201 -15.38 15.33 2.71
N SER A 202 -14.05 15.23 2.64
CA SER A 202 -13.15 15.69 3.70
C SER A 202 -13.20 17.21 3.88
N GLN A 203 -13.28 17.98 2.78
CA GLN A 203 -13.44 19.44 2.83
C GLN A 203 -14.77 19.85 3.47
N LEU A 204 -15.85 19.16 3.14
CA LEU A 204 -17.16 19.41 3.74
C LEU A 204 -17.15 19.15 5.26
N LEU A 205 -16.57 18.03 5.68
CA LEU A 205 -16.43 17.67 7.10
C LEU A 205 -15.57 18.67 7.87
N LEU A 206 -14.46 19.12 7.27
CA LEU A 206 -13.61 20.16 7.84
C LEU A 206 -14.37 21.47 8.02
N LYS A 207 -15.18 21.89 7.04
CA LYS A 207 -16.01 23.09 7.14
C LYS A 207 -17.04 22.97 8.26
N GLN A 208 -17.76 21.86 8.34
CA GLN A 208 -18.74 21.59 9.41
C GLN A 208 -18.08 21.60 10.79
N SER A 209 -16.92 20.94 10.93
CA SER A 209 -16.16 20.92 12.19
C SER A 209 -15.73 22.33 12.63
N LYS A 210 -15.23 23.15 11.68
CA LYS A 210 -14.88 24.55 11.96
C LYS A 210 -16.10 25.37 12.43
N GLU A 211 -17.25 25.19 11.80
CA GLU A 211 -18.48 25.89 12.18
C GLU A 211 -18.98 25.44 13.56
N GLN A 212 -18.91 24.13 13.86
CA GLN A 212 -19.24 23.60 15.18
C GLN A 212 -18.31 24.13 16.27
N ASN A 213 -16.98 24.12 16.03
CA ASN A 213 -16.00 24.65 16.96
C ASN A 213 -16.25 26.13 17.25
N LYS A 214 -16.52 26.94 16.22
CA LYS A 214 -16.91 28.36 16.40
C LYS A 214 -18.14 28.52 17.31
N LYS A 215 -19.17 27.68 17.12
CA LYS A 215 -20.37 27.71 17.99
C LYS A 215 -20.06 27.33 19.42
N ILE A 216 -19.21 26.32 19.62
CA ILE A 216 -18.76 25.89 20.95
C ILE A 216 -17.95 26.97 21.64
N GLU A 217 -16.98 27.59 20.91
CA GLU A 217 -16.17 28.71 21.41
C GLU A 217 -17.04 29.92 21.81
N ALA A 218 -17.97 30.29 20.94
CA ALA A 218 -18.90 31.39 21.22
C ALA A 218 -19.75 31.10 22.47
N ARG A 219 -20.25 29.85 22.59
CA ARG A 219 -21.04 29.42 23.74
C ARG A 219 -20.20 29.37 25.01
N ALA A 220 -18.97 28.86 24.95
CA ALA A 220 -18.04 28.85 26.07
C ALA A 220 -17.76 30.27 26.56
N LYS A 221 -17.51 31.21 25.64
CA LYS A 221 -17.25 32.61 25.96
C LYS A 221 -18.48 33.26 26.63
N GLU A 222 -19.68 33.07 26.09
CA GLU A 222 -20.92 33.57 26.68
C GLU A 222 -21.11 33.05 28.11
N LEU A 223 -20.90 31.76 28.34
CA LEU A 223 -20.99 31.14 29.67
C LEU A 223 -19.94 31.69 30.64
N GLN A 224 -18.69 31.86 30.17
CA GLN A 224 -17.61 32.43 30.97
C GLN A 224 -17.93 33.88 31.40
N GLU A 225 -18.39 34.72 30.45
CA GLU A 225 -18.77 36.09 30.75
C GLU A 225 -19.92 36.16 31.72
N PHE A 226 -20.94 35.29 31.59
CA PHE A 226 -22.05 35.22 32.54
C PHE A 226 -21.57 34.81 33.93
N ILE A 227 -20.76 33.77 34.02
CA ILE A 227 -20.19 33.30 35.32
C ILE A 227 -19.39 34.41 35.97
N ALA A 228 -18.49 35.09 35.25
CA ALA A 228 -17.68 36.17 35.75
C ALA A 228 -18.53 37.35 36.31
N ARG A 229 -19.59 37.73 35.57
CA ARG A 229 -20.48 38.82 35.92
C ARG A 229 -21.33 38.55 37.19
N PHE A 230 -21.73 37.30 37.40
CA PHE A 230 -22.70 36.97 38.45
C PHE A 230 -22.12 36.08 39.58
N ALA A 231 -20.82 35.74 39.57
CA ALA A 231 -20.18 34.92 40.57
C ALA A 231 -20.30 35.50 42.00
N ALA A 232 -20.25 36.80 42.17
CA ALA A 232 -20.33 37.51 43.45
C ALA A 232 -21.76 37.83 43.89
N ASN A 233 -22.80 37.52 43.09
CA ASN A 233 -24.18 37.91 43.38
C ASN A 233 -24.94 36.75 44.00
N ALA A 234 -25.27 36.85 45.31
CA ALA A 234 -25.92 35.80 46.11
C ALA A 234 -27.25 35.33 45.52
N SER A 235 -28.05 36.24 44.92
CA SER A 235 -29.37 35.86 44.31
C SER A 235 -29.25 35.09 43.04
N LYS A 236 -28.12 35.21 42.30
CA LYS A 236 -27.85 34.54 41.02
C LYS A 236 -26.80 33.41 41.13
N SER A 237 -26.31 33.12 42.31
CA SER A 237 -25.30 32.07 42.57
C SER A 237 -25.70 30.70 42.04
N ARG A 238 -26.97 30.29 42.20
CA ARG A 238 -27.48 29.02 41.66
C ARG A 238 -27.42 28.97 40.12
N GLN A 239 -27.72 30.10 39.46
CA GLN A 239 -27.65 30.19 38.00
C GLN A 239 -26.21 30.14 37.52
N ALA A 240 -25.30 30.83 38.18
CA ALA A 240 -23.86 30.79 37.88
C ALA A 240 -23.30 29.37 38.04
N THR A 241 -23.69 28.65 39.09
CA THR A 241 -23.30 27.23 39.27
C THR A 241 -23.85 26.30 38.18
N SER A 242 -25.11 26.51 37.75
CA SER A 242 -25.69 25.76 36.66
C SER A 242 -24.93 26.01 35.33
N ARG A 243 -24.59 27.28 35.05
CA ARG A 243 -23.82 27.64 33.84
C ARG A 243 -22.40 27.13 33.88
N LYS A 244 -21.78 27.04 35.05
CA LYS A 244 -20.47 26.41 35.23
C LYS A 244 -20.50 24.93 34.87
N LYS A 245 -21.53 24.20 35.33
CA LYS A 245 -21.73 22.79 34.96
C LYS A 245 -22.01 22.62 33.46
N GLU A 246 -22.69 23.57 32.83
CA GLU A 246 -22.90 23.56 31.36
C GLU A 246 -21.58 23.78 30.62
N LEU A 247 -20.73 24.71 31.08
CA LEU A 247 -19.39 24.95 30.50
C LEU A 247 -18.49 23.71 30.60
N GLU A 248 -18.51 23.02 31.76
CA GLU A 248 -17.74 21.79 31.98
C GLU A 248 -18.22 20.62 31.09
N LYS A 249 -19.45 20.64 30.62
CA LYS A 249 -20.03 19.62 29.72
C LYS A 249 -19.86 19.96 28.22
N LEU A 250 -19.40 21.15 27.88
CA LEU A 250 -19.12 21.44 26.48
C LEU A 250 -18.03 20.48 25.96
N PRO A 251 -18.24 19.90 24.79
CA PRO A 251 -17.20 19.09 24.17
C PRO A 251 -15.94 19.94 23.99
N GLY A 252 -14.79 19.41 24.35
CA GLY A 252 -13.51 20.09 24.13
C GLY A 252 -13.36 20.45 22.66
N ILE A 253 -12.74 21.60 22.37
CA ILE A 253 -12.36 21.99 21.01
C ILE A 253 -11.34 20.95 20.54
N GLY A 254 -11.83 19.95 19.82
CA GLY A 254 -11.00 18.90 19.27
C GLY A 254 -10.19 19.41 18.07
N PRO A 255 -9.05 18.81 17.77
CA PRO A 255 -8.39 19.02 16.50
C PRO A 255 -9.42 18.72 15.40
N TYR A 256 -9.38 19.49 14.29
CA TYR A 256 -10.27 19.33 13.16
C TYR A 256 -10.19 17.90 12.62
N THR A 257 -10.97 16.98 13.20
CA THR A 257 -11.07 15.62 12.70
C THR A 257 -12.15 15.64 11.64
N ALA A 258 -11.79 15.35 10.42
CA ALA A 258 -12.75 15.02 9.39
C ALA A 258 -13.52 13.77 9.88
N GLY A 259 -14.71 14.00 10.45
CA GLY A 259 -15.64 12.97 10.91
C GLY A 259 -15.41 12.48 12.36
N ALA A 260 -16.28 12.84 13.25
CA ALA A 260 -16.71 12.03 14.38
C ALA A 260 -17.94 11.24 13.95
#